data_f979cf47c37b4b80be4a57559caeb52d
#
_entry.id   f979cf47c37b4b80be4a57559caeb52d
#
_cell.length_a   1.000
_cell.length_b   1.000
_cell.length_c   1.000
_cell.angle_alpha   90.00
_cell.angle_beta   90.00
_cell.angle_gamma   90.00
#
_symmetry.space_group_name_H-M   'P 1'
#
loop_
_entity.id
_entity.type
_entity.pdbx_description
1 polymer ?
#
loop_
_entity_poly.entity_id
_entity_poly.type
_entity_poly.pdbx_seq_one_letter_code
_entity_poly.pdbx_strand_id
1 'polypeptide(L)'
;MYRFLLTPRWLGYLALTLVAAAVMVFLGNWQLDRYHGRTAINDRIDAGATMTPAPLRDALPAPAGGPGSVGPAPAERLTWSRVTATGRYDSANVVLVRGRTVDSTVGFEVLTPLVLADGSAVLVDRGWIPPVPGGAATVQPAVPAAPTGEVTVTGRVVGSESGGGGVARRDGKLEARRIDIARLAKQLPYPVTGGYVLLDGQTPAADPAFQAVPIGHTNNWQNFGYVWQWWIFAVMSLVGYGWVARREARRRAGLDGPRVPVDRAADPVDRAASPADRAASPAERTASPVGSAAEPADQAAEPAERLSR
;
A
#
# COMPACT_ATOMS: atom_id res chain seq x y z
N MET A 1 26.80 -29.38 33.75
CA MET A 1 26.36 -27.99 33.75
C MET A 1 25.08 -27.76 32.95
N TYR A 2 24.85 -28.39 31.77
CA TYR A 2 23.66 -28.12 30.92
C TYR A 2 22.58 -29.22 30.93
N ARG A 3 22.63 -30.19 31.85
CA ARG A 3 21.66 -31.33 31.92
C ARG A 3 20.20 -30.84 32.12
N PHE A 4 19.99 -29.64 32.67
CA PHE A 4 18.65 -29.04 32.84
C PHE A 4 17.96 -28.73 31.50
N LEU A 5 18.72 -28.50 30.40
CA LEU A 5 18.14 -28.27 29.07
C LEU A 5 17.36 -29.49 28.55
N LEU A 6 17.64 -30.70 29.07
CA LEU A 6 16.91 -31.90 28.72
C LEU A 6 15.61 -32.10 29.52
N THR A 7 15.29 -31.19 30.43
CA THR A 7 14.00 -31.23 31.15
C THR A 7 12.84 -30.86 30.23
N PRO A 8 11.63 -31.43 30.43
CA PRO A 8 10.47 -31.14 29.58
C PRO A 8 10.16 -29.66 29.43
N ARG A 9 10.37 -28.87 30.47
CA ARG A 9 10.15 -27.40 30.44
C ARG A 9 11.11 -26.70 29.48
N TRP A 10 12.40 -27.01 29.50
CA TRP A 10 13.40 -26.40 28.65
C TRP A 10 13.31 -26.88 27.21
N LEU A 11 12.97 -28.16 27.00
CA LEU A 11 12.66 -28.69 25.68
C LEU A 11 11.42 -27.99 25.09
N GLY A 12 10.40 -27.72 25.92
CA GLY A 12 9.21 -26.94 25.52
C GLY A 12 9.57 -25.50 25.09
N TYR A 13 10.43 -24.81 25.86
CA TYR A 13 10.91 -23.47 25.48
C TYR A 13 11.74 -23.50 24.20
N LEU A 14 12.60 -24.49 24.03
CA LEU A 14 13.37 -24.67 22.80
C LEU A 14 12.45 -24.90 21.61
N ALA A 15 11.51 -25.84 21.73
CA ALA A 15 10.54 -26.12 20.68
C ALA A 15 9.73 -24.87 20.29
N LEU A 16 9.22 -24.12 21.28
CA LEU A 16 8.50 -22.87 21.04
C LEU A 16 9.39 -21.83 20.32
N THR A 17 10.65 -21.69 20.74
CA THR A 17 11.60 -20.76 20.12
C THR A 17 11.89 -21.15 18.67
N LEU A 18 12.08 -22.44 18.41
CA LEU A 18 12.32 -22.94 17.04
C LEU A 18 11.10 -22.72 16.15
N VAL A 19 9.89 -22.99 16.66
CA VAL A 19 8.65 -22.73 15.91
C VAL A 19 8.51 -21.23 15.63
N ALA A 20 8.73 -20.38 16.63
CA ALA A 20 8.67 -18.93 16.46
C ALA A 20 9.70 -18.44 15.41
N ALA A 21 10.94 -18.93 15.49
CA ALA A 21 11.98 -18.59 14.51
C ALA A 21 11.63 -19.07 13.09
N ALA A 22 11.08 -20.28 12.94
CA ALA A 22 10.62 -20.80 11.66
C ALA A 22 9.50 -19.96 11.05
N VAL A 23 8.52 -19.55 11.86
CA VAL A 23 7.43 -18.63 11.42
C VAL A 23 8.01 -17.29 10.98
N MET A 24 8.95 -16.72 11.72
CA MET A 24 9.59 -15.44 11.36
C MET A 24 10.39 -15.57 10.05
N VAL A 25 11.12 -16.64 9.83
CA VAL A 25 11.81 -16.90 8.57
C VAL A 25 10.82 -17.03 7.41
N PHE A 26 9.73 -17.76 7.62
CA PHE A 26 8.66 -17.88 6.61
C PHE A 26 8.07 -16.52 6.25
N LEU A 27 7.75 -15.67 7.23
CA LEU A 27 7.23 -14.32 7.00
C LEU A 27 8.26 -13.43 6.29
N GLY A 28 9.55 -13.55 6.62
CA GLY A 28 10.63 -12.86 5.92
C GLY A 28 10.72 -13.25 4.45
N ASN A 29 10.67 -14.54 4.14
CA ASN A 29 10.67 -15.04 2.77
C ASN A 29 9.42 -14.61 1.99
N TRP A 30 8.25 -14.65 2.63
CA TRP A 30 7.02 -14.14 2.00
C TRP A 30 7.11 -12.66 1.64
N GLN A 31 7.72 -11.81 2.50
CA GLN A 31 7.97 -10.40 2.19
C GLN A 31 8.97 -10.24 1.05
N LEU A 32 9.99 -11.10 0.98
CA LEU A 32 10.98 -11.11 -0.09
C LEU A 32 10.35 -11.43 -1.45
N ASP A 33 9.44 -12.41 -1.51
CA ASP A 33 8.70 -12.75 -2.73
C ASP A 33 7.84 -11.56 -3.20
N ARG A 34 7.19 -10.88 -2.26
CA ARG A 34 6.42 -9.66 -2.59
C ARG A 34 7.32 -8.52 -3.08
N TYR A 35 8.51 -8.37 -2.50
CA TYR A 35 9.51 -7.40 -2.96
C TYR A 35 9.93 -7.70 -4.40
N HIS A 36 10.29 -8.95 -4.70
CA HIS A 36 10.68 -9.36 -6.05
C HIS A 36 9.57 -9.15 -7.07
N GLY A 37 8.32 -9.50 -6.73
CA GLY A 37 7.17 -9.29 -7.61
C GLY A 37 6.95 -7.81 -7.96
N ARG A 38 7.06 -6.90 -6.97
CA ARG A 38 6.93 -5.45 -7.21
C ARG A 38 8.10 -4.88 -8.00
N THR A 39 9.31 -5.34 -7.73
CA THR A 39 10.50 -4.94 -8.50
C THR A 39 10.35 -5.36 -9.96
N ALA A 40 9.92 -6.59 -10.24
CA ALA A 40 9.69 -7.05 -11.58
C ALA A 40 8.61 -6.23 -12.34
N ILE A 41 7.60 -5.71 -11.65
CA ILE A 41 6.61 -4.78 -12.25
C ILE A 41 7.30 -3.45 -12.61
N ASN A 42 8.07 -2.88 -11.69
CA ASN A 42 8.80 -1.63 -11.94
C ASN A 42 9.79 -1.76 -13.11
N ASP A 43 10.53 -2.87 -13.15
CA ASP A 43 11.49 -3.16 -14.24
C ASP A 43 10.78 -3.24 -15.60
N ARG A 44 9.56 -3.81 -15.66
CA ARG A 44 8.76 -3.85 -16.88
C ARG A 44 8.25 -2.46 -17.28
N ILE A 45 7.86 -1.63 -16.32
CA ILE A 45 7.46 -0.24 -16.56
C ILE A 45 8.62 0.53 -17.20
N ASP A 46 9.82 0.40 -16.64
CA ASP A 46 11.04 1.07 -17.11
C ASP A 46 11.47 0.57 -18.50
N ALA A 47 11.51 -0.75 -18.68
CA ALA A 47 11.80 -1.35 -19.99
C ALA A 47 10.80 -0.90 -21.05
N GLY A 48 9.49 -0.87 -20.72
CA GLY A 48 8.45 -0.41 -21.62
C GLY A 48 8.58 1.07 -22.01
N ALA A 49 9.20 1.92 -21.17
CA ALA A 49 9.37 3.33 -21.48
C ALA A 49 10.26 3.58 -22.72
N THR A 50 11.25 2.74 -22.94
CA THR A 50 12.26 2.89 -24.02
C THR A 50 12.08 1.88 -25.16
N MET A 51 11.15 0.91 -25.01
CA MET A 51 10.91 -0.14 -25.98
C MET A 51 10.33 0.42 -27.29
N THR A 52 10.81 -0.07 -28.44
CA THR A 52 10.17 0.18 -29.74
C THR A 52 8.77 -0.44 -29.75
N PRO A 53 7.72 0.29 -30.16
CA PRO A 53 6.37 -0.26 -30.21
C PRO A 53 6.28 -1.48 -31.15
N ALA A 54 5.69 -2.58 -30.64
CA ALA A 54 5.39 -3.78 -31.39
C ALA A 54 3.92 -3.76 -31.88
N PRO A 55 3.52 -4.56 -32.86
CA PRO A 55 2.12 -4.72 -33.22
C PRO A 55 1.28 -5.16 -32.02
N LEU A 56 0.07 -4.57 -31.85
CA LEU A 56 -0.85 -4.91 -30.75
C LEU A 56 -1.07 -6.41 -30.60
N ARG A 57 -1.18 -7.14 -31.72
CA ARG A 57 -1.49 -8.58 -31.75
C ARG A 57 -0.41 -9.47 -31.14
N ASP A 58 0.81 -8.98 -31.02
CA ASP A 58 1.91 -9.69 -30.35
C ASP A 58 1.68 -9.77 -28.83
N ALA A 59 1.01 -8.76 -28.27
CA ALA A 59 0.74 -8.69 -26.82
C ALA A 59 -0.72 -9.01 -26.45
N LEU A 60 -1.67 -8.66 -27.32
CA LEU A 60 -3.11 -8.87 -27.14
C LEU A 60 -3.69 -9.61 -28.35
N PRO A 61 -3.70 -10.95 -28.33
CA PRO A 61 -4.27 -11.75 -29.41
C PRO A 61 -5.74 -11.40 -29.68
N ALA A 62 -6.21 -11.68 -30.87
CA ALA A 62 -7.60 -11.49 -31.24
C ALA A 62 -8.53 -12.35 -30.37
N PRO A 63 -9.69 -11.81 -29.93
CA PRO A 63 -10.71 -12.61 -29.28
C PRO A 63 -11.33 -13.62 -30.25
N ALA A 64 -11.63 -14.83 -29.78
CA ALA A 64 -12.13 -15.90 -30.62
C ALA A 64 -13.67 -15.92 -30.75
N GLY A 65 -14.39 -15.06 -30.01
CA GLY A 65 -15.86 -15.05 -29.98
C GLY A 65 -16.49 -13.82 -30.61
N GLY A 66 -17.82 -13.75 -30.58
CA GLY A 66 -18.61 -12.59 -31.02
C GLY A 66 -18.73 -11.50 -29.96
N PRO A 67 -19.69 -10.56 -30.12
CA PRO A 67 -19.94 -9.48 -29.18
C PRO A 67 -20.05 -9.96 -27.71
N GLY A 68 -19.46 -9.23 -26.79
CA GLY A 68 -19.40 -9.56 -25.38
C GLY A 68 -18.29 -10.54 -24.98
N SER A 69 -17.60 -11.16 -25.95
CA SER A 69 -16.45 -12.02 -25.67
C SER A 69 -15.16 -11.20 -25.40
N VAL A 70 -14.25 -11.82 -24.67
CA VAL A 70 -12.96 -11.23 -24.29
C VAL A 70 -11.83 -12.13 -24.76
N GLY A 71 -10.83 -11.54 -25.38
CA GLY A 71 -9.61 -12.24 -25.76
C GLY A 71 -8.77 -12.70 -24.55
N PRO A 72 -7.70 -13.47 -24.79
CA PRO A 72 -6.79 -13.85 -23.73
C PRO A 72 -6.17 -12.62 -23.06
N ALA A 73 -5.99 -12.71 -21.72
CA ALA A 73 -5.24 -11.69 -20.99
C ALA A 73 -3.80 -11.59 -21.50
N PRO A 74 -3.18 -10.40 -21.45
CA PRO A 74 -1.78 -10.27 -21.80
C PRO A 74 -0.92 -11.15 -20.90
N ALA A 75 0.07 -11.84 -21.46
CA ALA A 75 1.05 -12.55 -20.67
C ALA A 75 1.76 -11.55 -19.73
N GLU A 76 2.05 -11.96 -18.51
CA GLU A 76 2.62 -11.05 -17.48
C GLU A 76 3.88 -10.32 -17.98
N ARG A 77 4.75 -11.00 -18.73
CA ARG A 77 5.95 -10.40 -19.32
C ARG A 77 5.69 -9.32 -20.38
N LEU A 78 4.47 -9.30 -20.94
CA LEU A 78 4.04 -8.34 -21.97
C LEU A 78 3.22 -7.18 -21.38
N THR A 79 2.91 -7.20 -20.10
CA THR A 79 2.32 -6.04 -19.45
C THR A 79 3.34 -4.90 -19.43
N TRP A 80 2.88 -3.69 -19.66
CA TRP A 80 3.67 -2.45 -19.81
C TRP A 80 4.53 -2.37 -21.10
N SER A 81 4.53 -3.39 -21.98
CA SER A 81 5.19 -3.29 -23.27
C SER A 81 4.49 -2.25 -24.16
N ARG A 82 5.27 -1.56 -24.98
CA ARG A 82 4.73 -0.60 -25.94
C ARG A 82 4.20 -1.32 -27.18
N VAL A 83 3.01 -0.90 -27.58
CA VAL A 83 2.34 -1.44 -28.75
C VAL A 83 1.82 -0.33 -29.66
N THR A 84 1.61 -0.67 -30.92
CA THR A 84 0.92 0.17 -31.89
C THR A 84 -0.29 -0.56 -32.45
N ALA A 85 -1.37 0.17 -32.67
CA ALA A 85 -2.60 -0.34 -33.27
C ALA A 85 -3.23 0.72 -34.18
N THR A 86 -3.84 0.29 -35.29
CA THR A 86 -4.59 1.15 -36.17
C THR A 86 -6.04 0.72 -36.23
N GLY A 87 -6.96 1.68 -36.14
CA GLY A 87 -8.39 1.40 -36.12
C GLY A 87 -9.21 2.67 -36.11
N ARG A 88 -10.49 2.57 -35.75
CA ARG A 88 -11.41 3.70 -35.63
C ARG A 88 -12.00 3.75 -34.25
N TYR A 89 -12.00 4.92 -33.62
CA TYR A 89 -12.65 5.10 -32.33
C TYR A 89 -14.17 4.98 -32.42
N ASP A 90 -14.76 4.23 -31.50
CA ASP A 90 -16.21 4.21 -31.32
C ASP A 90 -16.60 5.21 -30.22
N SER A 91 -16.93 6.41 -30.65
CA SER A 91 -17.35 7.50 -29.76
C SER A 91 -18.73 7.29 -29.11
N ALA A 92 -19.54 6.33 -29.61
CA ALA A 92 -20.84 6.00 -29.02
C ALA A 92 -20.72 5.14 -27.75
N ASN A 93 -19.58 4.46 -27.58
CA ASN A 93 -19.35 3.54 -26.47
C ASN A 93 -18.17 3.96 -25.59
N VAL A 94 -18.04 5.26 -25.34
CA VAL A 94 -17.04 5.80 -24.40
C VAL A 94 -17.33 5.30 -22.99
N VAL A 95 -16.27 4.93 -22.27
CA VAL A 95 -16.28 4.49 -20.87
C VAL A 95 -15.61 5.54 -20.00
N LEU A 96 -16.32 6.02 -18.98
CA LEU A 96 -15.79 6.88 -17.93
C LEU A 96 -15.47 6.03 -16.71
N VAL A 97 -14.20 6.00 -16.32
CA VAL A 97 -13.76 5.32 -15.09
C VAL A 97 -13.58 6.36 -14.01
N ARG A 98 -14.51 6.36 -13.07
CA ARG A 98 -14.58 7.37 -12.00
C ARG A 98 -13.69 7.03 -10.81
N GLY A 99 -13.34 8.07 -10.03
CA GLY A 99 -12.54 7.90 -8.81
C GLY A 99 -11.06 7.71 -9.11
N ARG A 100 -10.59 8.27 -10.22
CA ARG A 100 -9.18 8.29 -10.61
C ARG A 100 -8.54 9.59 -10.14
N THR A 101 -7.42 9.50 -9.46
CA THR A 101 -6.76 10.65 -8.85
C THR A 101 -5.49 10.98 -9.61
N VAL A 102 -5.42 12.21 -10.11
CA VAL A 102 -4.22 12.80 -10.69
C VAL A 102 -3.96 14.13 -9.96
N ASP A 103 -2.74 14.38 -9.55
CA ASP A 103 -2.32 15.59 -8.82
C ASP A 103 -3.27 15.96 -7.65
N SER A 104 -3.60 14.94 -6.83
CA SER A 104 -4.50 15.04 -5.67
C SER A 104 -5.96 15.41 -6.02
N THR A 105 -6.32 15.47 -7.29
CA THR A 105 -7.69 15.76 -7.74
C THR A 105 -8.35 14.47 -8.21
N VAL A 106 -9.56 14.20 -7.69
CA VAL A 106 -10.36 13.04 -8.10
C VAL A 106 -11.13 13.37 -9.36
N GLY A 107 -10.94 12.61 -10.43
CA GLY A 107 -11.61 12.80 -11.71
C GLY A 107 -11.92 11.47 -12.41
N PHE A 108 -11.77 11.46 -13.72
CA PHE A 108 -12.18 10.35 -14.57
C PHE A 108 -11.09 10.00 -15.58
N GLU A 109 -10.79 8.70 -15.75
CA GLU A 109 -10.11 8.19 -16.92
C GLU A 109 -11.12 7.93 -18.02
N VAL A 110 -10.72 8.18 -19.25
CA VAL A 110 -11.60 8.07 -20.42
C VAL A 110 -11.09 6.99 -21.34
N LEU A 111 -11.80 5.85 -21.34
CA LEU A 111 -11.52 4.79 -22.30
C LEU A 111 -12.45 4.91 -23.49
N THR A 112 -11.88 4.81 -24.68
CA THR A 112 -12.63 4.75 -25.93
C THR A 112 -12.27 3.48 -26.69
N PRO A 113 -13.24 2.64 -27.08
CA PRO A 113 -12.94 1.48 -27.90
C PRO A 113 -12.34 1.88 -29.24
N LEU A 114 -11.22 1.30 -29.60
CA LEU A 114 -10.62 1.37 -30.94
C LEU A 114 -10.99 0.11 -31.69
N VAL A 115 -11.90 0.20 -32.64
CA VAL A 115 -12.33 -0.91 -33.49
C VAL A 115 -11.28 -1.16 -34.56
N LEU A 116 -10.77 -2.37 -34.58
CA LEU A 116 -9.70 -2.81 -35.50
C LEU A 116 -10.24 -3.37 -36.79
N ALA A 117 -9.37 -3.60 -37.76
CA ALA A 117 -9.76 -4.10 -39.09
C ALA A 117 -10.45 -5.49 -39.06
N ASP A 118 -10.16 -6.31 -38.05
CA ASP A 118 -10.77 -7.62 -37.86
C ASP A 118 -12.15 -7.59 -37.14
N GLY A 119 -12.67 -6.38 -36.90
CA GLY A 119 -13.96 -6.18 -36.23
C GLY A 119 -13.92 -6.34 -34.69
N SER A 120 -12.80 -6.70 -34.12
CA SER A 120 -12.62 -6.65 -32.65
C SER A 120 -12.22 -5.25 -32.20
N ALA A 121 -12.27 -5.00 -30.90
CA ALA A 121 -11.82 -3.74 -30.34
C ALA A 121 -10.79 -3.91 -29.23
N VAL A 122 -9.91 -2.91 -29.10
CA VAL A 122 -9.11 -2.70 -27.91
C VAL A 122 -9.60 -1.43 -27.20
N LEU A 123 -9.73 -1.49 -25.87
CA LEU A 123 -10.01 -0.29 -25.08
C LEU A 123 -8.74 0.55 -24.99
N VAL A 124 -8.84 1.82 -25.38
CA VAL A 124 -7.73 2.78 -25.28
C VAL A 124 -8.06 3.79 -24.19
N ASP A 125 -7.27 3.81 -23.14
CA ASP A 125 -7.30 4.86 -22.14
C ASP A 125 -6.62 6.10 -22.72
N ARG A 126 -7.46 7.08 -23.09
CA ARG A 126 -7.02 8.32 -23.75
C ARG A 126 -6.44 9.34 -22.78
N GLY A 127 -6.59 9.09 -21.48
CA GLY A 127 -6.09 9.94 -20.42
C GLY A 127 -7.16 10.32 -19.39
N TRP A 128 -6.76 11.15 -18.46
CA TRP A 128 -7.58 11.61 -17.36
C TRP A 128 -8.15 13.00 -17.66
N ILE A 129 -9.38 13.25 -17.17
CA ILE A 129 -10.03 14.57 -17.22
C ILE A 129 -10.54 14.95 -15.81
N PRO A 130 -10.50 16.26 -15.45
CA PRO A 130 -10.96 16.72 -14.15
C PRO A 130 -12.49 16.59 -14.00
N PRO A 131 -13.00 16.60 -12.77
CA PRO A 131 -14.43 16.66 -12.51
C PRO A 131 -14.99 18.02 -12.94
N VAL A 132 -16.31 18.09 -13.07
CA VAL A 132 -17.00 19.37 -13.34
C VAL A 132 -16.75 20.32 -12.16
N PRO A 133 -16.24 21.54 -12.40
CA PRO A 133 -16.02 22.52 -11.32
C PRO A 133 -17.30 22.79 -10.51
N GLY A 134 -17.22 22.63 -9.18
CA GLY A 134 -18.38 22.80 -8.28
C GLY A 134 -19.45 21.70 -8.39
N GLY A 135 -19.27 20.71 -9.26
CA GLY A 135 -20.17 19.56 -9.39
C GLY A 135 -19.89 18.48 -8.36
N ALA A 136 -20.90 17.66 -8.07
CA ALA A 136 -20.70 16.44 -7.30
C ALA A 136 -19.76 15.48 -8.06
N ALA A 137 -18.99 14.64 -7.34
CA ALA A 137 -18.08 13.66 -7.93
C ALA A 137 -18.76 12.61 -8.87
N THR A 138 -20.09 12.63 -8.92
CA THR A 138 -20.92 11.77 -9.76
C THR A 138 -21.40 12.45 -11.06
N VAL A 139 -21.16 13.75 -11.20
CA VAL A 139 -21.51 14.49 -12.43
C VAL A 139 -20.49 14.18 -13.49
N GLN A 140 -20.94 13.66 -14.64
CA GLN A 140 -20.06 13.35 -15.75
C GLN A 140 -19.52 14.61 -16.41
N PRO A 141 -18.20 14.72 -16.59
CA PRO A 141 -17.62 15.83 -17.34
C PRO A 141 -17.89 15.71 -18.84
N ALA A 142 -17.74 16.83 -19.54
CA ALA A 142 -17.68 16.81 -20.99
C ALA A 142 -16.43 16.05 -21.44
N VAL A 143 -16.62 15.06 -22.30
CA VAL A 143 -15.49 14.24 -22.82
C VAL A 143 -15.04 14.86 -24.14
N PRO A 144 -13.75 15.18 -24.30
CA PRO A 144 -13.21 15.63 -25.56
C PRO A 144 -13.45 14.61 -26.68
N ALA A 145 -13.89 15.07 -27.84
CA ALA A 145 -14.21 14.19 -28.97
C ALA A 145 -13.01 13.33 -29.38
N ALA A 146 -13.29 12.11 -29.79
CA ALA A 146 -12.26 11.31 -30.44
C ALA A 146 -12.08 11.73 -31.89
N PRO A 147 -10.85 11.64 -32.45
CA PRO A 147 -10.65 11.85 -33.88
C PRO A 147 -11.56 10.95 -34.71
N THR A 148 -12.12 11.50 -35.80
CA THR A 148 -12.91 10.75 -36.78
C THR A 148 -11.99 10.12 -37.79
N GLY A 149 -12.40 8.97 -38.37
CA GLY A 149 -11.62 8.25 -39.37
C GLY A 149 -10.63 7.25 -38.71
N GLU A 150 -9.59 6.96 -39.51
CA GLU A 150 -8.55 6.01 -39.07
C GLU A 150 -7.56 6.71 -38.12
N VAL A 151 -7.24 6.02 -37.03
CA VAL A 151 -6.31 6.50 -36.01
C VAL A 151 -5.27 5.42 -35.73
N THR A 152 -4.01 5.82 -35.71
CA THR A 152 -2.92 4.98 -35.22
C THR A 152 -2.58 5.40 -33.80
N VAL A 153 -2.71 4.48 -32.85
CA VAL A 153 -2.37 4.68 -31.43
C VAL A 153 -1.07 3.99 -31.07
N THR A 154 -0.30 4.59 -30.21
CA THR A 154 0.86 3.99 -29.55
C THR A 154 0.67 4.13 -28.05
N GLY A 155 0.90 3.06 -27.31
CA GLY A 155 0.70 3.09 -25.87
C GLY A 155 1.20 1.80 -25.22
N ARG A 156 0.89 1.63 -23.93
CA ARG A 156 1.35 0.52 -23.12
C ARG A 156 0.22 -0.46 -22.82
N VAL A 157 0.52 -1.75 -22.94
CA VAL A 157 -0.44 -2.80 -22.64
C VAL A 157 -0.63 -2.92 -21.13
N VAL A 158 -1.88 -2.86 -20.70
CA VAL A 158 -2.26 -3.05 -19.28
C VAL A 158 -3.32 -4.14 -19.20
N GLY A 159 -3.22 -4.97 -18.19
CA GLY A 159 -4.19 -6.02 -17.92
C GLY A 159 -5.51 -5.50 -17.37
N SER A 160 -6.54 -6.36 -17.39
CA SER A 160 -7.83 -6.06 -16.78
C SER A 160 -7.68 -5.84 -15.29
N GLU A 161 -8.34 -4.82 -14.74
CA GLU A 161 -8.42 -4.63 -13.30
C GLU A 161 -9.41 -5.61 -12.68
N SER A 162 -9.11 -6.04 -11.45
CA SER A 162 -9.99 -6.85 -10.61
C SER A 162 -10.61 -5.98 -9.51
N GLY A 163 -11.74 -6.44 -8.98
CA GLY A 163 -12.41 -5.77 -7.88
C GLY A 163 -13.81 -5.27 -8.26
N GLY A 164 -14.76 -5.43 -7.37
CA GLY A 164 -16.19 -5.24 -7.62
C GLY A 164 -16.57 -3.84 -8.11
N GLY A 165 -17.73 -3.77 -8.70
CA GLY A 165 -18.37 -2.56 -9.19
C GLY A 165 -19.19 -2.89 -10.45
N GLY A 166 -20.37 -2.31 -10.57
CA GLY A 166 -21.20 -2.43 -11.78
C GLY A 166 -20.67 -1.54 -12.90
N VAL A 167 -20.99 -1.92 -14.13
CA VAL A 167 -20.94 -1.02 -15.29
C VAL A 167 -22.37 -0.54 -15.51
N ALA A 168 -22.56 0.76 -15.57
CA ALA A 168 -23.86 1.36 -15.83
C ALA A 168 -23.78 2.30 -17.04
N ARG A 169 -24.86 2.44 -17.78
CA ARG A 169 -24.96 3.47 -18.83
C ARG A 169 -25.69 4.68 -18.24
N ARG A 170 -25.04 5.84 -18.29
CA ARG A 170 -25.58 7.10 -17.82
C ARG A 170 -25.25 8.18 -18.84
N ASP A 171 -26.21 8.99 -19.21
CA ASP A 171 -26.07 10.06 -20.19
C ASP A 171 -25.37 9.61 -21.49
N GLY A 172 -25.75 8.42 -21.97
CA GLY A 172 -25.22 7.82 -23.18
C GLY A 172 -23.83 7.17 -23.07
N LYS A 173 -23.09 7.37 -21.97
CA LYS A 173 -21.74 6.81 -21.75
C LYS A 173 -21.78 5.65 -20.77
N LEU A 174 -20.84 4.73 -20.91
CA LEU A 174 -20.62 3.70 -19.91
C LEU A 174 -19.84 4.30 -18.74
N GLU A 175 -20.22 3.94 -17.53
CA GLU A 175 -19.53 4.36 -16.31
C GLU A 175 -19.15 3.16 -15.49
N ALA A 176 -17.88 3.12 -15.03
CA ALA A 176 -17.33 2.07 -14.20
C ALA A 176 -16.42 2.67 -13.10
N ARG A 177 -16.10 1.88 -12.08
CA ARG A 177 -15.06 2.23 -11.09
C ARG A 177 -13.74 1.52 -11.36
N ARG A 178 -13.76 0.49 -12.18
CA ARG A 178 -12.60 -0.35 -12.53
C ARG A 178 -12.65 -0.67 -14.01
N ILE A 179 -11.48 -0.82 -14.60
CA ILE A 179 -11.32 -1.24 -15.99
C ILE A 179 -11.39 -2.77 -16.03
N ASP A 180 -12.57 -3.31 -15.68
CA ASP A 180 -12.85 -4.74 -15.76
C ASP A 180 -13.32 -5.06 -17.19
N ILE A 181 -12.38 -5.55 -18.00
CA ILE A 181 -12.60 -5.83 -19.43
C ILE A 181 -13.77 -6.79 -19.63
N ALA A 182 -13.90 -7.81 -18.79
CA ALA A 182 -14.95 -8.81 -18.94
C ALA A 182 -16.36 -8.24 -18.73
N ARG A 183 -16.49 -7.27 -17.83
CA ARG A 183 -17.76 -6.57 -17.59
C ARG A 183 -18.06 -5.53 -18.65
N LEU A 184 -17.04 -4.79 -19.09
CA LEU A 184 -17.17 -3.78 -20.13
C LEU A 184 -17.53 -4.42 -21.47
N ALA A 185 -16.89 -5.53 -21.85
CA ALA A 185 -17.17 -6.26 -23.08
C ALA A 185 -18.64 -6.63 -23.24
N LYS A 186 -19.35 -7.01 -22.16
CA LYS A 186 -20.77 -7.33 -22.18
C LYS A 186 -21.68 -6.16 -22.57
N GLN A 187 -21.18 -4.94 -22.52
CA GLN A 187 -21.89 -3.71 -22.88
C GLN A 187 -21.53 -3.20 -24.29
N LEU A 188 -20.60 -3.88 -24.97
CA LEU A 188 -20.06 -3.48 -26.25
C LEU A 188 -20.54 -4.36 -27.39
N PRO A 189 -20.77 -3.82 -28.59
CA PRO A 189 -21.34 -4.56 -29.72
C PRO A 189 -20.32 -5.39 -30.52
N TYR A 190 -19.10 -5.54 -30.00
CA TYR A 190 -17.99 -6.28 -30.64
C TYR A 190 -17.17 -7.02 -29.58
N PRO A 191 -16.38 -8.03 -30.00
CA PRO A 191 -15.45 -8.71 -29.12
C PRO A 191 -14.29 -7.76 -28.71
N VAL A 192 -13.76 -7.92 -27.50
CA VAL A 192 -12.72 -7.02 -26.95
C VAL A 192 -11.48 -7.82 -26.58
N THR A 193 -10.29 -7.22 -26.78
CA THR A 193 -9.02 -7.81 -26.33
C THR A 193 -8.98 -8.00 -24.82
N GLY A 194 -8.17 -8.94 -24.31
CA GLY A 194 -8.09 -9.26 -22.88
C GLY A 194 -7.30 -8.26 -22.01
N GLY A 195 -6.87 -7.16 -22.61
CA GLY A 195 -6.22 -6.03 -21.95
C GLY A 195 -6.62 -4.72 -22.64
N TYR A 196 -6.15 -3.60 -22.08
CA TYR A 196 -6.34 -2.28 -22.67
C TYR A 196 -5.00 -1.60 -22.96
N VAL A 197 -5.02 -0.51 -23.70
CA VAL A 197 -3.85 0.28 -24.03
C VAL A 197 -3.95 1.62 -23.30
N LEU A 198 -2.97 1.91 -22.46
CA LEU A 198 -2.75 3.24 -21.90
C LEU A 198 -2.02 4.07 -22.95
N LEU A 199 -2.64 5.15 -23.41
CA LEU A 199 -2.17 5.94 -24.56
C LEU A 199 -0.90 6.73 -24.20
N ASP A 200 0.17 6.52 -24.99
CA ASP A 200 1.36 7.39 -24.98
C ASP A 200 1.24 8.48 -26.05
N GLY A 201 0.64 8.15 -27.22
CA GLY A 201 0.45 9.06 -28.32
C GLY A 201 -0.41 8.47 -29.44
N GLN A 202 -0.91 9.34 -30.32
CA GLN A 202 -1.73 8.92 -31.45
C GLN A 202 -1.59 9.86 -32.66
N THR A 203 -1.98 9.37 -33.81
CA THR A 203 -2.10 10.15 -35.05
C THR A 203 -3.51 9.92 -35.62
N PRO A 204 -4.35 10.96 -35.81
CA PRO A 204 -4.15 12.37 -35.44
C PRO A 204 -3.94 12.60 -33.95
N ALA A 205 -3.28 13.73 -33.59
CA ALA A 205 -2.92 14.04 -32.21
C ALA A 205 -4.14 14.00 -31.25
N ALA A 206 -3.88 13.62 -30.00
CA ALA A 206 -4.89 13.63 -28.95
C ALA A 206 -5.30 15.08 -28.58
N ASP A 207 -6.51 15.21 -28.07
CA ASP A 207 -7.01 16.50 -27.56
C ASP A 207 -6.17 16.90 -26.31
N PRO A 208 -5.67 18.15 -26.25
CA PRO A 208 -4.83 18.62 -25.14
C PRO A 208 -5.56 18.70 -23.78
N ALA A 209 -6.87 18.59 -23.78
CA ALA A 209 -7.64 18.54 -22.52
C ALA A 209 -7.43 17.24 -21.71
N PHE A 210 -6.90 16.19 -22.33
CA PHE A 210 -6.51 15.00 -21.62
C PHE A 210 -5.17 15.17 -20.91
N GLN A 211 -5.17 14.88 -19.63
CA GLN A 211 -3.93 14.72 -18.87
C GLN A 211 -3.45 13.28 -18.97
N ALA A 212 -2.14 13.10 -19.11
CA ALA A 212 -1.56 11.77 -19.09
C ALA A 212 -1.80 11.09 -17.73
N VAL A 213 -2.20 9.82 -17.75
CA VAL A 213 -2.30 9.02 -16.53
C VAL A 213 -0.89 8.72 -16.02
N PRO A 214 -0.54 9.15 -14.79
CA PRO A 214 0.81 8.94 -14.29
C PRO A 214 1.08 7.45 -14.07
N ILE A 215 2.16 6.96 -14.64
CA ILE A 215 2.64 5.61 -14.44
C ILE A 215 3.67 5.66 -13.32
N GLY A 216 3.24 5.33 -12.11
CA GLY A 216 4.10 5.32 -10.94
C GLY A 216 4.69 3.94 -10.65
N HIS A 217 5.90 3.92 -10.13
CA HIS A 217 6.48 2.70 -9.56
C HIS A 217 5.74 2.29 -8.29
N THR A 218 5.56 0.99 -8.10
CA THR A 218 5.07 0.47 -6.82
C THR A 218 6.16 0.59 -5.76
N ASN A 219 5.81 1.17 -4.61
CA ASN A 219 6.74 1.25 -3.49
C ASN A 219 7.02 -0.16 -2.94
N ASN A 220 8.25 -0.65 -3.16
CA ASN A 220 8.73 -1.96 -2.71
C ASN A 220 9.69 -1.86 -1.50
N TRP A 221 10.20 -0.66 -1.17
CA TRP A 221 11.18 -0.44 -0.11
C TRP A 221 10.67 -0.91 1.27
N GLN A 222 9.40 -0.68 1.55
CA GLN A 222 8.78 -1.12 2.80
C GLN A 222 8.85 -2.65 2.98
N ASN A 223 8.59 -3.42 1.90
CA ASN A 223 8.67 -4.88 1.96
C ASN A 223 10.11 -5.34 2.24
N PHE A 224 11.10 -4.70 1.62
CA PHE A 224 12.51 -4.98 1.87
C PHE A 224 12.89 -4.75 3.34
N GLY A 225 12.44 -3.65 3.96
CA GLY A 225 12.63 -3.40 5.39
C GLY A 225 12.04 -4.49 6.28
N TYR A 226 10.84 -4.97 5.96
CA TYR A 226 10.20 -6.05 6.71
C TYR A 226 10.92 -7.40 6.56
N VAL A 227 11.57 -7.70 5.43
CA VAL A 227 12.40 -8.92 5.28
C VAL A 227 13.46 -8.98 6.36
N TRP A 228 14.25 -7.92 6.47
CA TRP A 228 15.32 -7.81 7.46
C TRP A 228 14.78 -7.86 8.88
N GLN A 229 13.69 -7.16 9.16
CA GLN A 229 13.06 -7.16 10.49
C GLN A 229 12.69 -8.57 10.94
N TRP A 230 12.04 -9.37 10.09
CA TRP A 230 11.65 -10.73 10.42
C TRP A 230 12.84 -11.66 10.64
N TRP A 231 13.86 -11.57 9.79
CA TRP A 231 15.06 -12.39 9.94
C TRP A 231 15.86 -12.03 11.19
N ILE A 232 15.97 -10.74 11.51
CA ILE A 232 16.61 -10.26 12.75
C ILE A 232 15.85 -10.80 13.96
N PHE A 233 14.52 -10.77 13.96
CA PHE A 233 13.72 -11.30 15.07
C PHE A 233 13.90 -12.82 15.22
N ALA A 234 14.01 -13.57 14.14
CA ALA A 234 14.33 -15.00 14.18
C ALA A 234 15.68 -15.25 14.87
N VAL A 235 16.72 -14.51 14.47
CA VAL A 235 18.04 -14.61 15.11
C VAL A 235 17.99 -14.19 16.57
N MET A 236 17.33 -13.06 16.88
CA MET A 236 17.22 -12.56 18.25
C MET A 236 16.49 -13.54 19.16
N SER A 237 15.47 -14.25 18.67
CA SER A 237 14.76 -15.26 19.46
C SER A 237 15.68 -16.42 19.87
N LEU A 238 16.51 -16.90 18.94
CA LEU A 238 17.50 -17.96 19.20
C LEU A 238 18.61 -17.50 20.15
N VAL A 239 19.14 -16.30 19.91
CA VAL A 239 20.14 -15.67 20.80
C VAL A 239 19.57 -15.46 22.19
N GLY A 240 18.33 -14.97 22.27
CA GLY A 240 17.63 -14.77 23.55
C GLY A 240 17.46 -16.07 24.32
N TYR A 241 17.03 -17.15 23.66
CA TYR A 241 16.97 -18.46 24.28
C TYR A 241 18.36 -18.91 24.80
N GLY A 242 19.40 -18.80 23.98
CA GLY A 242 20.77 -19.14 24.37
C GLY A 242 21.28 -18.32 25.56
N TRP A 243 20.96 -17.02 25.59
CA TRP A 243 21.32 -16.14 26.70
C TRP A 243 20.61 -16.52 28.00
N VAL A 244 19.30 -16.79 27.95
CA VAL A 244 18.54 -17.26 29.13
C VAL A 244 19.05 -18.60 29.63
N ALA A 245 19.32 -19.53 28.72
CA ALA A 245 19.92 -20.83 29.06
C ALA A 245 21.29 -20.69 29.73
N ARG A 246 22.14 -19.80 29.20
CA ARG A 246 23.47 -19.52 29.76
C ARG A 246 23.37 -18.85 31.15
N ARG A 247 22.44 -17.93 31.32
CA ARG A 247 22.20 -17.28 32.62
C ARG A 247 21.74 -18.28 33.67
N GLU A 248 20.82 -19.17 33.32
CA GLU A 248 20.35 -20.23 34.23
C GLU A 248 21.47 -21.23 34.56
N ALA A 249 22.32 -21.55 33.60
CA ALA A 249 23.48 -22.40 33.86
C ALA A 249 24.44 -21.79 34.86
N ARG A 250 24.71 -20.49 34.79
CA ARG A 250 25.57 -19.75 35.72
C ARG A 250 24.95 -19.71 37.13
N ARG A 251 23.63 -19.45 37.22
CA ARG A 251 22.91 -19.48 38.52
C ARG A 251 23.02 -20.84 39.20
N ARG A 252 22.80 -21.92 38.46
CA ARG A 252 22.93 -23.30 39.02
C ARG A 252 24.36 -23.69 39.34
N ALA A 253 25.35 -23.04 38.74
CA ALA A 253 26.77 -23.25 39.08
C ALA A 253 27.22 -22.40 40.27
N GLY A 254 26.33 -21.59 40.89
CA GLY A 254 26.71 -20.72 42.02
C GLY A 254 27.61 -19.54 41.65
N LEU A 255 27.74 -19.24 40.33
CA LEU A 255 28.60 -18.18 39.85
C LEU A 255 27.96 -16.78 39.92
N ASP A 256 26.63 -16.73 40.10
CA ASP A 256 25.88 -15.50 40.46
C ASP A 256 25.58 -15.55 41.96
N GLY A 257 26.60 -15.49 42.83
CA GLY A 257 26.45 -15.38 44.26
C GLY A 257 25.62 -14.14 44.62
N PRO A 258 24.84 -14.17 45.75
CA PRO A 258 24.20 -12.96 46.26
C PRO A 258 25.30 -11.93 46.51
N ARG A 259 25.12 -10.71 45.97
CA ARG A 259 25.89 -9.56 46.43
C ARG A 259 25.62 -9.45 47.92
N VAL A 260 26.58 -9.89 48.72
CA VAL A 260 26.53 -9.63 50.18
C VAL A 260 26.44 -8.12 50.29
N PRO A 261 25.44 -7.57 50.97
CA PRO A 261 25.49 -6.16 51.32
C PRO A 261 26.76 -5.98 52.12
N VAL A 262 27.65 -5.12 51.65
CA VAL A 262 28.75 -4.66 52.51
C VAL A 262 28.08 -3.89 53.62
N ASP A 263 27.92 -4.56 54.77
CA ASP A 263 27.62 -3.87 56.02
C ASP A 263 28.72 -2.83 56.18
N ARG A 264 28.33 -1.58 56.05
CA ARG A 264 29.17 -0.48 56.50
C ARG A 264 29.50 -0.80 57.95
N ALA A 265 30.75 -1.23 58.12
CA ALA A 265 31.32 -1.32 59.46
C ALA A 265 30.95 -0.05 60.22
N ALA A 266 30.16 -0.24 61.28
CA ALA A 266 29.90 0.82 62.24
C ALA A 266 31.27 1.25 62.81
N ASP A 267 31.64 2.50 62.66
CA ASP A 267 32.77 3.12 63.34
C ASP A 267 32.55 3.03 64.85
N PRO A 268 33.52 2.49 65.59
CA PRO A 268 33.46 2.45 67.07
C PRO A 268 34.18 3.68 67.62
N VAL A 269 33.56 4.86 67.53
CA VAL A 269 34.00 6.01 68.36
C VAL A 269 32.75 6.83 68.71
N ASP A 270 32.30 6.70 69.88
CA ASP A 270 32.01 7.69 70.89
C ASP A 270 31.19 7.13 72.02
N ARG A 271 31.94 6.66 73.04
CA ARG A 271 31.46 6.54 74.36
C ARG A 271 32.18 7.59 75.20
N ALA A 272 31.56 8.72 75.36
CA ALA A 272 31.71 9.55 76.61
C ALA A 272 31.02 10.90 76.39
N ALA A 273 29.97 11.13 77.08
CA ALA A 273 29.73 12.24 77.92
C ALA A 273 28.26 12.38 78.24
N SER A 274 28.01 12.27 79.52
CA SER A 274 26.79 12.40 80.31
C SER A 274 26.44 13.89 80.53
N PRO A 275 25.37 14.18 81.28
CA PRO A 275 24.24 14.97 80.85
C PRO A 275 24.18 16.33 81.53
N ALA A 276 23.55 17.28 80.92
CA ALA A 276 22.85 18.42 81.52
C ALA A 276 22.59 19.42 80.32
N ASP A 277 21.44 19.78 80.07
CA ASP A 277 20.60 20.73 80.69
C ASP A 277 19.24 20.85 80.01
N ARG A 278 18.30 20.95 80.84
CA ARG A 278 16.92 21.30 80.55
C ARG A 278 16.78 22.70 79.96
N ALA A 279 15.72 22.82 79.26
CA ALA A 279 14.76 23.91 79.30
C ALA A 279 14.52 24.68 78.04
N ALA A 280 13.25 24.79 77.76
CA ALA A 280 12.49 25.85 77.14
C ALA A 280 12.09 25.70 75.69
N SER A 281 10.90 25.24 75.51
CA SER A 281 9.89 25.72 74.59
C SER A 281 9.47 27.15 74.97
N PRO A 282 8.70 27.99 74.21
CA PRO A 282 7.86 27.70 73.08
C PRO A 282 7.75 28.85 72.04
N ALA A 283 6.86 28.59 71.09
CA ALA A 283 6.05 29.57 70.33
C ALA A 283 6.74 30.38 69.20
N GLU A 284 6.20 30.54 68.12
CA GLU A 284 5.06 31.09 67.49
C GLU A 284 5.31 31.21 65.99
N ARG A 285 4.36 30.72 65.22
CA ARG A 285 3.48 31.39 64.27
C ARG A 285 4.11 32.12 63.09
N THR A 286 3.52 31.79 62.02
CA THR A 286 2.89 32.58 60.97
C THR A 286 3.48 32.53 59.60
N ALA A 287 2.58 32.14 58.74
CA ALA A 287 2.14 32.76 57.50
C ALA A 287 2.86 32.38 56.19
N SER A 288 2.08 31.69 55.37
CA SER A 288 2.00 31.86 53.91
C SER A 288 1.87 33.36 53.52
N PRO A 289 2.01 33.80 52.26
CA PRO A 289 1.33 33.21 51.14
C PRO A 289 1.98 33.41 49.72
N VAL A 290 1.41 32.69 48.73
CA VAL A 290 0.87 33.24 47.46
C VAL A 290 1.83 33.47 46.26
N GLY A 291 1.42 32.91 45.14
CA GLY A 291 1.60 33.35 43.77
C GLY A 291 1.71 32.19 42.85
N SER A 292 0.63 31.65 42.34
CA SER A 292 -0.23 32.09 41.24
C SER A 292 0.54 32.09 39.91
N ALA A 293 0.18 31.38 38.99
CA ALA A 293 -0.83 31.34 37.94
C ALA A 293 -0.19 30.61 36.75
N ALA A 294 -0.77 29.99 35.80
CA ALA A 294 -2.12 29.79 35.37
C ALA A 294 -2.08 28.81 34.22
N GLU A 295 -2.98 27.88 34.25
CA GLU A 295 -3.53 27.23 33.05
C GLU A 295 -4.32 28.28 32.24
N PRO A 296 -4.54 28.08 30.95
CA PRO A 296 -5.92 27.79 30.63
C PRO A 296 -6.15 26.61 29.70
N ALA A 297 -7.11 25.83 30.08
CA ALA A 297 -8.00 25.04 29.24
C ALA A 297 -8.80 25.94 28.28
N ASP A 298 -9.13 25.42 27.13
CA ASP A 298 -10.36 25.76 26.41
C ASP A 298 -10.85 24.48 25.72
N GLN A 299 -11.85 24.09 26.10
CA GLN A 299 -13.22 23.63 26.04
C GLN A 299 -13.82 23.75 24.65
N ALA A 300 -14.26 22.59 24.21
CA ALA A 300 -15.54 22.22 23.58
C ALA A 300 -16.52 23.33 23.19
N ALA A 301 -17.08 23.15 22.00
CA ALA A 301 -18.51 23.34 21.74
C ALA A 301 -18.94 22.71 20.43
N GLU A 302 -19.63 21.58 20.52
CA GLU A 302 -20.75 21.26 19.64
C GLU A 302 -21.85 22.30 19.81
N PRO A 303 -22.70 22.55 18.79
CA PRO A 303 -24.09 22.25 19.02
C PRO A 303 -24.77 21.46 17.89
N ALA A 304 -25.59 20.54 18.31
CA ALA A 304 -26.73 19.98 17.60
C ALA A 304 -27.85 21.01 17.49
N GLU A 305 -28.58 20.98 16.35
CA GLU A 305 -30.03 21.16 16.18
C GLU A 305 -30.42 20.87 14.76
N ARG A 306 -31.13 19.84 14.53
CA ARG A 306 -32.57 19.57 14.47
C ARG A 306 -33.38 20.55 13.60
N LEU A 307 -34.15 19.91 12.77
CA LEU A 307 -35.53 20.13 12.32
C LEU A 307 -35.78 20.70 10.92
N SER A 308 -36.36 19.82 10.16
CA SER A 308 -37.65 19.85 9.43
C SER A 308 -37.76 20.79 8.20
N ARG A 309 -37.89 20.24 7.09
CA ARG A 309 -39.11 19.97 6.29
C ARG A 309 -38.77 19.18 5.04
#